data_a86e66ebb742b86e5b39b29d8a3d9bf3
#
_entry.id   a86e66ebb742b86e5b39b29d8a3d9bf3
#
_cell.length_a   1.000
_cell.length_b   1.000
_cell.length_c   1.000
_cell.angle_alpha   90.00
_cell.angle_beta   90.00
_cell.angle_gamma   90.00
#
_symmetry.space_group_name_H-M   'P 1'
#
loop_
_entity.id
_entity.type
_entity.pdbx_description
1 polymer ?
#
loop_
_entity_poly.entity_id
_entity_poly.type
_entity_poly.pdbx_seq_one_letter_code
_entity_poly.pdbx_strand_id
1 'polypeptide(L)' 'MNERIRQLWSQAGGHYDSGNQHTWPQYTIDDPKKFAELIVMECLTICEELGDKGMDGHYCADKINKTFRS' A
#
# COMPACT_ATOMS: atom_id res chain seq x y z
N MET A 1 -4.25 8.61 -5.55
CA MET A 1 -3.71 7.46 -4.78
C MET A 1 -3.09 7.97 -3.50
N ASN A 2 -3.35 7.30 -2.39
CA ASN A 2 -2.74 7.62 -1.10
C ASN A 2 -1.22 7.56 -1.20
N GLU A 3 -0.50 8.46 -0.55
CA GLU A 3 0.95 8.55 -0.69
C GLU A 3 1.67 7.28 -0.21
N ARG A 4 1.20 6.67 0.89
CA ARG A 4 1.82 5.44 1.38
C ARG A 4 1.61 4.27 0.41
N ILE A 5 0.41 4.16 -0.14
CA ILE A 5 0.12 3.14 -1.15
C ILE A 5 0.98 3.38 -2.39
N ARG A 6 1.15 4.63 -2.78
CA ARG A 6 1.98 4.99 -3.93
C ARG A 6 3.44 4.59 -3.72
N GLN A 7 3.98 4.79 -2.51
CA GLN A 7 5.34 4.38 -2.19
C GLN A 7 5.51 2.87 -2.31
N LEU A 8 4.56 2.10 -1.78
CA LEU A 8 4.59 0.64 -1.85
C LEU A 8 4.44 0.14 -3.29
N TRP A 9 3.58 0.80 -4.05
CA TRP A 9 3.38 0.52 -5.48
C TRP A 9 4.68 0.75 -6.26
N SER A 10 5.39 1.84 -5.99
CA SER A 10 6.68 2.13 -6.59
C SER A 10 7.72 1.05 -6.27
N GLN A 11 7.76 0.60 -5.01
CA GLN A 11 8.70 -0.44 -4.59
C GLN A 11 8.44 -1.78 -5.29
N ALA A 12 7.19 -2.03 -5.70
CA ALA A 12 6.82 -3.25 -6.42
C ALA A 12 6.95 -3.11 -7.95
N GLY A 13 7.63 -2.06 -8.41
CA GLY A 13 7.80 -1.83 -9.84
C GLY A 13 6.65 -1.11 -10.50
N GLY A 14 5.93 -0.30 -9.72
CA GLY A 14 4.82 0.48 -10.26
C GLY A 14 5.30 1.60 -11.17
N HIS A 15 4.59 1.82 -12.25
CA HIS A 15 4.91 2.88 -13.19
C HIS A 15 3.66 3.34 -13.94
N TYR A 16 3.77 4.52 -14.55
CA TYR A 16 2.71 5.07 -15.37
C TYR A 16 3.00 4.75 -16.83
N ASP A 17 2.03 4.15 -17.50
CA ASP A 17 2.09 3.87 -18.92
C ASP A 17 1.22 4.90 -19.63
N SER A 18 1.85 5.74 -20.45
CA SER A 18 1.12 6.78 -21.20
C SER A 18 0.26 6.20 -22.31
N GLY A 19 0.42 4.91 -22.60
CA GLY A 19 -0.32 4.25 -23.64
C GLY A 19 0.23 4.51 -25.03
N ASN A 20 -0.46 3.98 -26.02
CA ASN A 20 -0.14 4.20 -27.43
C ASN A 20 -1.44 4.16 -28.24
N GLN A 21 -1.36 4.05 -29.57
CA GLN A 21 -2.56 4.01 -30.41
C GLN A 21 -3.47 2.81 -30.16
N HIS A 22 -2.98 1.79 -29.47
CA HIS A 22 -3.70 0.56 -29.16
C HIS A 22 -4.07 0.40 -27.69
N THR A 23 -3.47 1.20 -26.79
CA THR A 23 -3.69 1.10 -25.35
C THR A 23 -3.96 2.47 -24.73
N TRP A 24 -4.75 2.48 -23.66
CA TRP A 24 -5.07 3.69 -22.91
C TRP A 24 -3.98 4.00 -21.89
N PRO A 25 -3.80 5.29 -21.54
CA PRO A 25 -2.94 5.64 -20.41
C PRO A 25 -3.43 4.94 -19.14
N GLN A 26 -2.50 4.38 -18.38
CA GLN A 26 -2.87 3.64 -17.17
C GLN A 26 -1.71 3.55 -16.19
N TYR A 27 -2.04 3.36 -14.93
CA TYR A 27 -1.06 2.97 -13.93
C TYR A 27 -0.92 1.45 -13.97
N THR A 28 0.29 0.96 -13.96
CA THR A 28 0.57 -0.47 -14.03
C THR A 28 1.64 -0.85 -13.03
N ILE A 29 1.87 -2.14 -12.85
CA ILE A 29 2.80 -2.65 -11.86
C ILE A 29 3.42 -3.94 -12.39
N ASP A 30 4.74 -4.07 -12.22
CA ASP A 30 5.47 -5.24 -12.70
C ASP A 30 5.21 -6.47 -11.84
N ASP A 31 5.04 -6.29 -10.54
CA ASP A 31 4.86 -7.41 -9.61
C ASP A 31 3.68 -7.12 -8.66
N PRO A 32 2.46 -7.40 -9.11
CA PRO A 32 1.27 -7.17 -8.28
C PRO A 32 1.26 -8.03 -7.02
N LYS A 33 1.86 -9.21 -7.05
CA LYS A 33 1.96 -10.07 -5.87
C LYS A 33 2.84 -9.41 -4.81
N LYS A 34 3.98 -8.87 -5.23
CA LYS A 34 4.87 -8.15 -4.32
C LYS A 34 4.19 -6.93 -3.71
N PHE A 35 3.40 -6.22 -4.52
CA PHE A 35 2.64 -5.08 -4.03
C PHE A 35 1.68 -5.49 -2.91
N ALA A 36 0.95 -6.58 -3.11
CA ALA A 36 0.03 -7.09 -2.10
C ALA A 36 0.77 -7.51 -0.83
N GLU A 37 1.91 -8.18 -0.97
CA GLU A 37 2.74 -8.60 0.16
C GLU A 37 3.26 -7.40 0.95
N LEU A 38 3.69 -6.34 0.27
CA LEU A 38 4.16 -5.12 0.92
C LEU A 38 3.05 -4.44 1.72
N ILE A 39 1.82 -4.42 1.21
CA ILE A 39 0.69 -3.86 1.93
C ILE A 39 0.41 -4.66 3.20
N VAL A 40 0.40 -6.00 3.10
CA VAL A 40 0.18 -6.86 4.26
C VAL A 40 1.27 -6.64 5.30
N MET A 41 2.53 -6.58 4.90
CA MET A 41 3.65 -6.33 5.82
C MET A 41 3.54 -4.98 6.50
N GLU A 42 3.10 -3.95 5.78
CA GLU A 42 2.89 -2.63 6.36
C GLU A 42 1.81 -2.68 7.44
N CYS A 43 0.71 -3.38 7.15
CA CYS A 43 -0.37 -3.54 8.13
C CYS A 43 0.10 -4.27 9.38
N LEU A 44 0.90 -5.34 9.20
CA LEU A 44 1.46 -6.09 10.32
C LEU A 44 2.39 -5.22 11.17
N THR A 45 3.22 -4.43 10.52
CA THR A 45 4.14 -3.51 11.21
C THR A 45 3.36 -2.50 12.05
N ILE A 46 2.30 -1.92 11.50
CA ILE A 46 1.45 -0.98 12.22
C ILE A 46 0.86 -1.64 13.46
N CYS A 47 0.33 -2.86 13.32
CA CYS A 47 -0.29 -3.58 14.42
C CYS A 47 0.73 -3.97 15.49
N GLU A 48 1.93 -4.39 15.10
CA GLU A 48 3.00 -4.74 16.03
C GLU A 48 3.45 -3.52 16.84
N GLU A 49 3.61 -2.38 16.19
CA GLU A 49 3.99 -1.14 16.89
C GLU A 49 2.96 -0.73 17.93
N LEU A 50 1.67 -0.83 17.60
CA LEU A 50 0.60 -0.49 18.53
C LEU A 50 0.50 -1.52 19.65
N GLY A 51 0.73 -2.79 19.34
CA GLY A 51 0.77 -3.85 20.34
C GLY A 51 1.87 -3.63 21.37
N ASP A 52 3.05 -3.19 20.93
CA ASP A 52 4.17 -2.87 21.81
C ASP A 52 3.85 -1.70 22.75
N LYS A 53 2.93 -0.82 22.33
CA LYS A 53 2.48 0.30 23.15
C LYS A 53 1.30 -0.07 24.05
N GLY A 54 0.86 -1.34 24.03
CA GLY A 54 -0.25 -1.81 24.84
C GLY A 54 -1.63 -1.44 24.31
N MET A 55 -1.72 -1.07 23.04
CA MET A 55 -3.00 -0.73 22.42
C MET A 55 -3.68 -1.98 21.86
N ASP A 56 -5.01 -1.99 21.85
CA ASP A 56 -5.78 -3.14 21.37
C ASP A 56 -5.98 -3.10 19.84
N GLY A 57 -6.64 -4.12 19.29
CA GLY A 57 -6.86 -4.26 17.87
C GLY A 57 -7.70 -3.16 17.24
N HIS A 58 -8.51 -2.46 18.03
CA HIS A 58 -9.31 -1.35 17.55
C HIS A 58 -8.41 -0.19 17.08
N TYR A 59 -7.37 0.11 17.85
CA TYR A 59 -6.41 1.13 17.47
C TYR A 59 -5.62 0.72 16.23
N CYS A 60 -5.32 -0.56 16.10
CA CYS A 60 -4.63 -1.10 14.93
C CYS A 60 -5.46 -0.87 13.65
N ALA A 61 -6.73 -1.22 13.68
CA ALA A 61 -7.63 -1.04 12.54
C ALA A 61 -7.76 0.44 12.17
N ASP A 62 -7.87 1.30 13.17
CA ASP A 62 -7.99 2.74 12.99
C ASP A 62 -6.75 3.32 12.33
N LYS A 63 -5.57 2.92 12.79
CA LYS A 63 -4.30 3.39 12.24
C LYS A 63 -4.12 2.94 10.80
N ILE A 64 -4.47 1.70 10.47
CA ILE A 64 -4.41 1.19 9.11
C ILE A 64 -5.34 2.00 8.22
N ASN A 65 -6.55 2.25 8.68
CA ASN A 65 -7.53 3.05 7.94
C ASN A 65 -6.99 4.44 7.62
N LYS A 66 -6.42 5.12 8.61
CA LYS A 66 -5.84 6.45 8.42
C LYS A 66 -4.64 6.44 7.46
N THR A 67 -3.84 5.38 7.51
CA THR A 67 -2.66 5.27 6.66
C THR A 67 -3.01 5.07 5.19
N PHE A 68 -4.04 4.27 4.90
CA PHE A 68 -4.34 3.85 3.53
C PHE A 68 -5.58 4.48 2.91
N ARG A 69 -6.40 5.17 3.69
CA ARG A 69 -7.66 5.75 3.19
C ARG A 69 -7.73 7.27 3.30
N SER A 70 -6.68 7.89 3.74
CA SER A 70 -6.62 9.35 3.84
C SER A 70 -6.32 10.00 2.50
#